data_f952d522d5a4426cadf4842ee31deeff
#
_entry.id   f952d522d5a4426cadf4842ee31deeff
#
_cell.length_a   1.000
_cell.length_b   1.000
_cell.length_c   1.000
_cell.angle_alpha   90.00
_cell.angle_beta   90.00
_cell.angle_gamma   90.00
#
_symmetry.space_group_name_H-M   'P 1'
#
loop_
_entity.id
_entity.type
_entity.pdbx_description
1 polymer ?
#
loop_
_entity_poly.entity_id
_entity_poly.type
_entity_poly.pdbx_seq_one_letter_code
_entity_poly.pdbx_strand_id
1 'polypeptide(L)'
;MAKIDVNLHLDNLFSNAKIDKARYVMANQAMADMDQFVPYKGGTLSQSAHINADGSQITYTTPYAKAQFYGIVNGSPVRNYTRSEHPMASKRWDLRAKALYGQQWAEIAKKALMGGSNGLN
;
A
#
# COMPACT_ATOMS: atom_id res chain seq x y z
N MET A 1 4.90 -0.51 14.01
CA MET A 1 4.87 -0.60 12.53
C MET A 1 3.44 -0.72 12.02
N ALA A 2 3.21 -0.27 10.83
CA ALA A 2 1.89 -0.35 10.21
C ALA A 2 1.93 -1.37 9.08
N LYS A 3 0.97 -2.29 9.10
CA LYS A 3 0.88 -3.38 8.14
C LYS A 3 -0.43 -3.29 7.39
N ILE A 4 -0.35 -3.38 6.07
CA ILE A 4 -1.50 -3.30 5.18
C ILE A 4 -1.56 -4.60 4.40
N ASP A 5 -2.66 -5.33 4.56
CA ASP A 5 -2.86 -6.59 3.84
C ASP A 5 -3.27 -6.33 2.41
N VAL A 6 -2.65 -7.06 1.50
CA VAL A 6 -2.96 -7.00 0.07
C VAL A 6 -3.62 -8.32 -0.31
N ASN A 7 -4.90 -8.26 -0.67
CA ASN A 7 -5.68 -9.46 -0.93
C ASN A 7 -6.11 -9.54 -2.39
N LEU A 8 -5.97 -10.75 -2.95
CA LEU A 8 -6.57 -11.10 -4.23
C LEU A 8 -7.47 -12.30 -4.00
N HIS A 9 -8.77 -12.11 -4.22
CA HIS A 9 -9.75 -13.17 -4.10
C HIS A 9 -9.96 -13.81 -5.46
N LEU A 10 -9.22 -14.89 -5.68
CA LEU A 10 -9.26 -15.63 -6.93
C LEU A 10 -9.63 -17.08 -6.64
N ASP A 11 -10.30 -17.71 -7.59
CA ASP A 11 -10.51 -19.15 -7.51
C ASP A 11 -9.20 -19.86 -7.92
N ASN A 12 -9.25 -21.18 -8.05
CA ASN A 12 -8.08 -21.99 -8.27
C ASN A 12 -7.64 -22.07 -9.73
N LEU A 13 -7.94 -21.06 -10.55
CA LEU A 13 -7.57 -21.05 -11.96
C LEU A 13 -6.10 -20.75 -12.22
N PHE A 14 -5.42 -20.17 -11.23
CA PHE A 14 -4.04 -19.75 -11.40
C PHE A 14 -3.15 -20.39 -10.35
N SER A 15 -1.89 -20.63 -10.71
CA SER A 15 -0.89 -21.15 -9.79
C SER A 15 -0.60 -20.13 -8.69
N ASN A 16 -0.12 -20.60 -7.53
CA ASN A 16 0.27 -19.73 -6.43
C ASN A 16 1.36 -18.75 -6.86
N ALA A 17 2.32 -19.20 -7.66
CA ALA A 17 3.39 -18.32 -8.14
C ALA A 17 2.84 -17.17 -8.97
N LYS A 18 1.84 -17.43 -9.80
CA LYS A 18 1.23 -16.41 -10.64
C LYS A 18 0.42 -15.43 -9.81
N ILE A 19 -0.31 -15.92 -8.83
CA ILE A 19 -1.08 -15.08 -7.90
C ILE A 19 -0.14 -14.20 -7.10
N ASP A 20 0.95 -14.74 -6.57
CA ASP A 20 1.93 -13.99 -5.80
C ASP A 20 2.54 -12.87 -6.63
N LYS A 21 2.88 -13.14 -7.88
CA LYS A 21 3.42 -12.13 -8.78
C LYS A 21 2.42 -11.01 -9.05
N ALA A 22 1.17 -11.37 -9.33
CA ALA A 22 0.12 -10.38 -9.57
C ALA A 22 -0.12 -9.51 -8.35
N ARG A 23 -0.13 -10.14 -7.17
CA ARG A 23 -0.30 -9.43 -5.91
C ARG A 23 0.86 -8.48 -5.65
N TYR A 24 2.09 -8.92 -5.93
CA TYR A 24 3.26 -8.07 -5.75
C TYR A 24 3.23 -6.85 -6.68
N VAL A 25 2.87 -7.05 -7.94
CA VAL A 25 2.75 -5.96 -8.91
C VAL A 25 1.70 -4.94 -8.46
N MET A 26 0.55 -5.44 -7.99
CA MET A 26 -0.51 -4.59 -7.48
C MET A 26 -0.06 -3.85 -6.22
N ALA A 27 0.60 -4.54 -5.30
CA ALA A 27 1.08 -3.94 -4.05
C ALA A 27 2.10 -2.83 -4.33
N ASN A 28 2.96 -3.04 -5.31
CA ASN A 28 3.95 -2.04 -5.69
C ASN A 28 3.29 -0.75 -6.19
N GLN A 29 2.27 -0.88 -7.02
CA GLN A 29 1.52 0.29 -7.48
C GLN A 29 0.74 0.93 -6.35
N ALA A 30 0.12 0.12 -5.49
CA ALA A 30 -0.62 0.64 -4.34
C ALA A 30 0.29 1.44 -3.41
N MET A 31 1.50 0.95 -3.16
CA MET A 31 2.46 1.66 -2.33
C MET A 31 2.83 3.01 -2.93
N ALA A 32 3.04 3.06 -4.23
CA ALA A 32 3.34 4.32 -4.92
C ALA A 32 2.16 5.30 -4.83
N ASP A 33 0.94 4.80 -5.03
CA ASP A 33 -0.25 5.65 -4.98
C ASP A 33 -0.58 6.13 -3.57
N MET A 34 -0.29 5.31 -2.55
CA MET A 34 -0.49 5.68 -1.16
C MET A 34 0.45 6.77 -0.69
N ASP A 35 1.61 6.89 -1.29
CA ASP A 35 2.69 7.73 -0.77
C ASP A 35 2.26 9.19 -0.57
N GLN A 36 1.46 9.72 -1.47
CA GLN A 36 0.99 11.11 -1.37
C GLN A 36 0.11 11.37 -0.13
N PHE A 37 -0.43 10.33 0.46
CA PHE A 37 -1.28 10.43 1.65
C PHE A 37 -0.53 10.10 2.94
N VAL A 38 0.73 9.72 2.84
CA VAL A 38 1.58 9.39 4.01
C VAL A 38 2.13 10.67 4.59
N PRO A 39 2.04 10.88 5.92
CA PRO A 39 2.66 12.04 6.54
C PRO A 39 4.16 12.08 6.24
N TYR A 40 4.63 13.23 5.80
CA TYR A 40 6.00 13.38 5.33
C TYR A 40 6.77 14.34 6.23
N LYS A 41 7.63 13.80 7.08
CA LYS A 41 8.56 14.57 7.88
C LYS A 41 9.97 14.02 7.59
N GLY A 42 10.66 14.66 6.67
CA GLY A 42 11.96 14.17 6.21
C GLY A 42 11.92 12.90 5.38
N GLY A 43 10.72 12.39 5.08
CA GLY A 43 10.56 11.22 4.23
C GLY A 43 10.80 9.88 4.89
N THR A 44 11.12 9.84 6.17
CA THR A 44 11.48 8.58 6.86
C THR A 44 10.34 7.57 6.83
N LEU A 45 9.11 8.02 7.10
CA LEU A 45 7.95 7.12 7.10
C LEU A 45 7.70 6.55 5.70
N SER A 46 7.65 7.40 4.68
CA SER A 46 7.48 6.96 3.30
C SER A 46 8.56 5.97 2.88
N GLN A 47 9.81 6.26 3.20
CA GLN A 47 10.94 5.43 2.81
C GLN A 47 10.99 4.12 3.57
N SER A 48 10.28 4.01 4.70
CA SER A 48 10.24 2.77 5.46
C SER A 48 9.30 1.72 4.85
N ALA A 49 8.52 2.08 3.86
CA ALA A 49 7.57 1.17 3.23
C ALA A 49 8.27 0.06 2.46
N HIS A 50 7.83 -1.17 2.64
CA HIS A 50 8.32 -2.28 1.84
C HIS A 50 7.25 -3.36 1.71
N ILE A 51 7.41 -4.18 0.69
CA ILE A 51 6.47 -5.23 0.34
C ILE A 51 7.15 -6.57 0.63
N ASN A 52 6.43 -7.50 1.27
CA ASN A 52 6.99 -8.84 1.50
C ASN A 52 7.07 -9.63 0.18
N ALA A 53 7.76 -10.79 0.24
CA ALA A 53 8.14 -11.52 -0.97
C ALA A 53 6.95 -11.94 -1.84
N ASP A 54 5.81 -12.31 -1.22
CA ASP A 54 4.64 -12.76 -1.97
C ASP A 54 3.65 -11.64 -2.28
N GLY A 55 3.98 -10.41 -1.93
CA GLY A 55 3.12 -9.26 -2.19
C GLY A 55 1.91 -9.15 -1.29
N SER A 56 1.80 -9.98 -0.26
CA SER A 56 0.60 -10.03 0.57
C SER A 56 0.51 -8.92 1.60
N GLN A 57 1.59 -8.19 1.84
CA GLN A 57 1.62 -7.18 2.87
C GLN A 57 2.56 -6.04 2.53
N ILE A 58 2.11 -4.82 2.78
CA ILE A 58 2.93 -3.61 2.74
C ILE A 58 3.15 -3.16 4.18
N THR A 59 4.40 -2.97 4.58
CA THR A 59 4.75 -2.61 5.95
C THR A 59 5.50 -1.29 5.98
N TYR A 60 5.11 -0.42 6.90
CA TYR A 60 5.80 0.82 7.24
C TYR A 60 6.48 0.61 8.59
N THR A 61 7.80 0.68 8.65
CA THR A 61 8.56 0.12 9.77
C THR A 61 9.07 1.13 10.79
N THR A 62 8.85 2.42 10.60
CA THR A 62 9.28 3.39 11.60
C THR A 62 8.55 3.16 12.92
N PRO A 63 9.17 3.49 14.08
CA PRO A 63 8.53 3.27 15.38
C PRO A 63 7.18 3.99 15.53
N TYR A 64 7.00 5.13 14.88
CA TYR A 64 5.77 5.91 14.96
C TYR A 64 4.77 5.59 13.87
N ALA A 65 5.06 4.64 12.97
CA ALA A 65 4.19 4.34 11.84
C ALA A 65 2.78 3.95 12.27
N LYS A 66 2.66 3.10 13.28
CA LYS A 66 1.36 2.64 13.76
C LYS A 66 0.51 3.80 14.26
N ALA A 67 1.10 4.70 15.05
CA ALA A 67 0.39 5.85 15.60
C ALA A 67 -0.11 6.77 14.48
N GLN A 68 0.74 7.04 13.50
CA GLN A 68 0.37 7.88 12.36
C GLN A 68 -0.70 7.22 11.50
N PHE A 69 -0.59 5.92 11.27
CA PHE A 69 -1.52 5.18 10.43
C PHE A 69 -2.93 5.15 11.04
N TYR A 70 -3.04 4.78 12.31
CA TYR A 70 -4.34 4.71 12.98
C TYR A 70 -4.81 6.06 13.52
N GLY A 71 -3.92 7.05 13.58
CA GLY A 71 -4.27 8.38 14.03
C GLY A 71 -4.46 8.50 15.52
N ILE A 72 -3.84 7.61 16.31
CA ILE A 72 -3.97 7.63 17.77
C ILE A 72 -2.61 7.45 18.42
N VAL A 73 -2.27 8.36 19.33
CA VAL A 73 -1.06 8.29 20.15
C VAL A 73 -1.47 8.28 21.62
N ASN A 74 -1.11 7.22 22.34
CA ASN A 74 -1.43 7.08 23.76
C ASN A 74 -2.92 7.33 24.06
N GLY A 75 -3.80 6.78 23.20
CA GLY A 75 -5.24 6.92 23.36
C GLY A 75 -5.82 8.24 22.87
N SER A 76 -5.00 9.18 22.42
CA SER A 76 -5.46 10.48 21.93
C SER A 76 -5.32 10.60 20.41
N PRO A 77 -6.27 11.26 19.74
CA PRO A 77 -6.16 11.46 18.28
C PRO A 77 -4.93 12.28 17.92
N VAL A 78 -4.30 11.90 16.82
CA VAL A 78 -3.24 12.70 16.21
C VAL A 78 -3.89 13.93 15.59
N ARG A 79 -3.47 15.12 16.01
CA ARG A 79 -4.11 16.36 15.58
C ARG A 79 -3.49 16.95 14.32
N ASN A 80 -2.17 16.81 14.19
CA ASN A 80 -1.44 17.43 13.10
C ASN A 80 -0.64 16.39 12.36
N TYR A 81 -0.87 16.30 11.06
CA TYR A 81 -0.06 15.50 10.16
C TYR A 81 0.86 16.43 9.38
N THR A 82 2.09 15.98 9.15
CA THR A 82 3.04 16.76 8.36
C THR A 82 2.59 16.76 6.91
N ARG A 83 2.23 17.93 6.40
CA ARG A 83 1.67 18.10 5.06
C ARG A 83 2.48 19.01 4.15
N SER A 84 3.69 19.40 4.56
CA SER A 84 4.50 20.32 3.74
C SER A 84 4.85 19.73 2.37
N GLU A 85 5.22 18.45 2.34
CA GLU A 85 5.54 17.75 1.09
C GLU A 85 4.36 16.93 0.56
N HIS A 86 3.52 16.43 1.46
CA HIS A 86 2.33 15.64 1.12
C HIS A 86 1.09 16.36 1.67
N PRO A 87 0.52 17.31 0.92
CA PRO A 87 -0.61 18.11 1.42
C PRO A 87 -1.84 17.30 1.80
N MET A 88 -1.99 16.10 1.23
CA MET A 88 -3.14 15.25 1.50
C MET A 88 -2.87 14.16 2.53
N ALA A 89 -1.79 14.28 3.29
CA ALA A 89 -1.44 13.31 4.33
C ALA A 89 -2.58 13.15 5.34
N SER A 90 -2.84 11.90 5.72
CA SER A 90 -3.93 11.56 6.64
C SER A 90 -3.65 10.24 7.34
N LYS A 91 -4.46 9.93 8.36
CA LYS A 91 -4.50 8.57 8.89
C LYS A 91 -5.09 7.63 7.83
N ARG A 92 -4.86 6.34 8.01
CA ARG A 92 -5.36 5.29 7.12
C ARG A 92 -5.19 5.68 5.66
N TRP A 93 -3.95 5.95 5.28
CA TRP A 93 -3.63 6.34 3.92
C TRP A 93 -3.93 5.23 2.92
N ASP A 94 -4.02 3.98 3.37
CA ASP A 94 -4.45 2.86 2.54
C ASP A 94 -5.89 3.03 2.06
N LEU A 95 -6.79 3.42 2.96
CA LEU A 95 -8.20 3.62 2.61
C LEU A 95 -8.40 4.84 1.70
N ARG A 96 -7.63 5.90 1.97
CA ARG A 96 -7.68 7.10 1.13
C ARG A 96 -7.27 6.77 -0.31
N ALA A 97 -6.15 6.10 -0.47
CA ALA A 97 -5.66 5.73 -1.79
C ALA A 97 -6.59 4.72 -2.47
N LYS A 98 -7.09 3.74 -1.71
CA LYS A 98 -7.99 2.74 -2.27
C LYS A 98 -9.28 3.37 -2.81
N ALA A 99 -9.80 4.38 -2.14
CA ALA A 99 -11.01 5.08 -2.61
C ALA A 99 -10.80 5.72 -3.99
N LEU A 100 -9.57 6.19 -4.26
CA LEU A 100 -9.26 6.88 -5.51
C LEU A 100 -8.70 5.93 -6.58
N TYR A 101 -7.92 4.94 -6.19
CA TYR A 101 -7.13 4.13 -7.13
C TYR A 101 -7.39 2.63 -7.04
N GLY A 102 -8.27 2.19 -6.15
CA GLY A 102 -8.49 0.75 -5.92
C GLY A 102 -8.90 0.00 -7.16
N GLN A 103 -9.72 0.60 -8.02
CA GLN A 103 -10.14 -0.02 -9.26
C GLN A 103 -8.96 -0.21 -10.22
N GLN A 104 -8.06 0.77 -10.27
CA GLN A 104 -6.85 0.66 -11.09
C GLN A 104 -5.93 -0.45 -10.57
N TRP A 105 -5.85 -0.61 -9.25
CA TRP A 105 -5.04 -1.69 -8.67
C TRP A 105 -5.59 -3.05 -9.08
N ALA A 106 -6.91 -3.21 -9.06
CA ALA A 106 -7.56 -4.44 -9.49
C ALA A 106 -7.26 -4.73 -10.97
N GLU A 107 -7.28 -3.70 -11.81
CA GLU A 107 -6.96 -3.85 -13.24
C GLU A 107 -5.50 -4.24 -13.44
N ILE A 108 -4.59 -3.70 -12.66
CA ILE A 108 -3.17 -4.04 -12.73
C ILE A 108 -2.96 -5.51 -12.37
N ALA A 109 -3.60 -5.97 -11.29
CA ALA A 109 -3.52 -7.37 -10.89
C ALA A 109 -4.09 -8.28 -11.97
N LYS A 110 -5.20 -7.91 -12.56
CA LYS A 110 -5.84 -8.66 -13.63
C LYS A 110 -4.92 -8.80 -14.85
N LYS A 111 -4.29 -7.71 -15.25
CA LYS A 111 -3.35 -7.73 -16.37
C LYS A 111 -2.16 -8.63 -16.08
N ALA A 112 -1.64 -8.59 -14.87
CA ALA A 112 -0.52 -9.43 -14.48
C ALA A 112 -0.89 -10.91 -14.53
N LEU A 113 -2.13 -11.26 -14.17
CA LEU A 113 -2.61 -12.63 -14.22
C LEU A 113 -2.88 -13.08 -15.66
N MET A 114 -3.56 -12.26 -16.42
CA MET A 114 -4.03 -12.61 -17.76
C MET A 114 -2.94 -12.50 -18.83
N GLY A 115 -2.13 -11.44 -18.70
CA GLY A 115 -1.07 -11.18 -19.67
C GLY A 115 0.18 -11.99 -19.43
N GLY A 116 0.34 -12.49 -18.22
CA GLY A 116 1.56 -13.15 -17.82
C GLY A 116 2.76 -12.28 -18.13
N SER A 117 3.82 -12.87 -18.63
CA SER A 117 5.01 -12.12 -18.99
C SER A 117 4.75 -11.13 -20.12
N ASN A 118 3.73 -11.36 -20.91
CA ASN A 118 3.42 -10.47 -22.04
C ASN A 118 2.95 -9.11 -21.59
N GLY A 119 2.29 -9.05 -20.46
CA GLY A 119 1.86 -7.79 -19.92
C GLY A 119 3.02 -6.87 -19.55
N LEU A 120 4.20 -7.41 -19.54
CA LEU A 120 5.40 -6.67 -19.19
C LEU A 120 6.19 -6.21 -20.41
N ASN A 121 5.76 -6.60 -21.54
CA ASN A 121 6.46 -6.27 -22.77
C ASN A 121 6.09 -4.90 -23.25
#